data_3e2d56dff9e2f7442645dd1ec01b9395
#
_entry.id   3e2d56dff9e2f7442645dd1ec01b9395
#
_cell.length_a   1.000
_cell.length_b   1.000
_cell.length_c   1.000
_cell.angle_alpha   90.00
_cell.angle_beta   90.00
_cell.angle_gamma   90.00
#
_symmetry.space_group_name_H-M   'P 1'
#
loop_
_entity.id
_entity.type
_entity.pdbx_description
1 polymer ?
#
loop_
_entity_poly.entity_id
_entity_poly.type
_entity_poly.pdbx_seq_one_letter_code
_entity_poly.pdbx_strand_id
1 'polypeptide(L)'
;MIVAFRTAAGRPRLPLVYRLVLYTLWGYIPGMRQDIKASLAKRLNRIEGQVRGLSRMVDDDRYCIDIVTQISAVRAALRRVEEEILRDHVGHCVEHAIASGDKADQRAKIAELMDVISRAQR
;
A
#
# COMPACT_ATOMS: atom_id res chain seq x y z
N MET A 1 3.30 23.88 -21.71
CA MET A 1 2.92 22.62 -22.35
C MET A 1 3.48 21.49 -21.51
N ILE A 2 2.63 20.74 -20.80
CA ILE A 2 3.07 19.67 -19.89
C ILE A 2 3.07 18.38 -20.72
N VAL A 3 4.25 17.85 -21.03
CA VAL A 3 4.38 16.54 -21.67
C VAL A 3 4.37 15.48 -20.57
N ALA A 4 3.25 14.80 -20.41
CA ALA A 4 3.17 13.65 -19.51
C ALA A 4 3.72 12.41 -20.24
N PHE A 5 4.88 11.93 -19.82
CA PHE A 5 5.39 10.62 -20.27
C PHE A 5 4.57 9.50 -19.60
N ARG A 6 3.80 8.77 -20.39
CA ARG A 6 3.13 7.55 -19.95
C ARG A 6 4.14 6.41 -19.88
N THR A 7 4.28 5.82 -18.70
CA THR A 7 4.96 4.52 -18.59
C THR A 7 3.99 3.40 -18.95
N ALA A 8 4.51 2.23 -19.34
CA ALA A 8 3.73 1.05 -19.72
C ALA A 8 2.69 0.59 -18.66
N ALA A 9 2.75 1.11 -17.44
CA ALA A 9 1.80 0.87 -16.36
C ALA A 9 0.73 1.98 -16.20
N GLY A 10 0.62 2.91 -17.14
CA GLY A 10 -0.45 3.92 -17.16
C GLY A 10 -0.38 5.02 -16.10
N ARG A 11 0.65 5.07 -15.28
CA ARG A 11 0.83 6.14 -14.28
C ARG A 11 1.67 7.27 -14.84
N PRO A 12 1.21 8.54 -14.77
CA PRO A 12 2.00 9.67 -15.21
C PRO A 12 3.24 9.81 -14.31
N ARG A 13 4.43 9.72 -14.88
CA ARG A 13 5.65 10.15 -14.20
C ARG A 13 5.72 11.68 -14.24
N LEU A 14 5.31 12.30 -13.15
CA LEU A 14 5.49 13.74 -12.98
C LEU A 14 6.99 14.05 -12.84
N PRO A 15 7.50 15.11 -13.49
CA PRO A 15 8.87 15.58 -13.29
C PRO A 15 9.16 15.83 -11.81
N LEU A 16 10.40 15.62 -11.41
CA LEU A 16 10.84 15.75 -10.00
C LEU A 16 10.42 17.09 -9.38
N VAL A 17 10.44 18.16 -10.18
CA VAL A 17 10.01 19.50 -9.78
C VAL A 17 8.52 19.54 -9.36
N TYR A 18 7.65 18.86 -10.10
CA TYR A 18 6.23 18.77 -9.75
C TYR A 18 5.98 17.92 -8.51
N ARG A 19 6.77 16.86 -8.31
CA ARG A 19 6.72 16.08 -7.07
C ARG A 19 7.12 16.93 -5.86
N LEU A 20 8.16 17.75 -6.00
CA LEU A 20 8.61 18.69 -4.95
C LEU A 20 7.57 19.78 -4.67
N VAL A 21 6.98 20.34 -5.71
CA VAL A 21 5.96 21.41 -5.56
C VAL A 21 4.67 20.87 -4.94
N LEU A 22 4.24 19.66 -5.31
CA LEU A 22 3.10 19.00 -4.65
C LEU A 22 3.40 18.66 -3.19
N TYR A 23 4.65 18.28 -2.87
CA TYR A 23 5.10 18.05 -1.50
C TYR A 23 5.07 19.31 -0.63
N THR A 24 5.39 20.47 -1.20
CA THR A 24 5.42 21.74 -0.46
C THR A 24 4.07 22.44 -0.38
N LEU A 25 3.19 22.27 -1.38
CA LEU A 25 1.88 22.92 -1.43
C LEU A 25 0.78 22.16 -0.68
N TRP A 26 0.91 20.84 -0.52
CA TRP A 26 -0.12 20.01 0.13
C TRP A 26 0.20 19.67 1.58
N GLY A 27 1.20 20.33 2.16
CA GLY A 27 1.65 19.98 3.49
C GLY A 27 2.31 18.59 3.51
N TYR A 28 3.35 18.45 4.28
CA TYR A 28 3.98 17.16 4.53
C TYR A 28 2.95 16.22 5.19
N ILE A 29 2.32 15.37 4.39
CA ILE A 29 1.69 14.17 4.94
C ILE A 29 2.87 13.30 5.35
N PRO A 30 3.10 13.07 6.65
CA PRO A 30 4.19 12.21 7.06
C PRO A 30 3.99 10.85 6.39
N GLY A 31 4.87 10.54 5.47
CA GLY A 31 4.91 9.24 4.82
C GLY A 31 5.12 8.15 5.87
N MET A 32 4.88 6.93 5.49
CA MET A 32 5.18 5.75 6.30
C MET A 32 6.60 5.84 6.88
N ARG A 33 6.76 5.48 8.15
CA ARG A 33 8.06 5.46 8.83
C ARG A 33 9.06 4.59 8.09
N GLN A 34 10.34 4.99 8.08
CA GLN A 34 11.38 4.31 7.30
C GLN A 34 11.62 2.86 7.72
N ASP A 35 11.54 2.57 9.03
CA ASP A 35 11.68 1.22 9.57
C ASP A 35 10.55 0.28 9.08
N ILE A 36 9.32 0.76 9.08
CA ILE A 36 8.15 0.04 8.56
C ILE A 36 8.28 -0.14 7.05
N LYS A 37 8.65 0.90 6.34
CA LYS A 37 8.87 0.86 4.90
C LYS A 37 9.88 -0.19 4.48
N ALA A 38 11.01 -0.30 5.22
CA ALA A 38 12.02 -1.33 4.99
C ALA A 38 11.49 -2.75 5.28
N SER A 39 10.74 -2.92 6.37
CA SER A 39 10.09 -4.20 6.72
C SER A 39 9.10 -4.64 5.65
N LEU A 40 8.24 -3.74 5.20
CA LEU A 40 7.26 -4.01 4.16
C LEU A 40 7.90 -4.34 2.81
N ALA A 41 8.97 -3.63 2.45
CA ALA A 41 9.72 -3.90 1.22
C ALA A 41 10.27 -5.33 1.20
N LYS A 42 10.84 -5.80 2.30
CA LYS A 42 11.32 -7.18 2.43
C LYS A 42 10.19 -8.21 2.28
N ARG A 43 9.04 -7.96 2.91
CA ARG A 43 7.87 -8.83 2.82
C ARG A 43 7.30 -8.87 1.40
N LEU A 44 7.17 -7.71 0.75
CA LEU A 44 6.67 -7.60 -0.62
C LEU A 44 7.60 -8.25 -1.63
N ASN A 45 8.92 -8.14 -1.47
CA ASN A 45 9.89 -8.83 -2.31
C ASN A 45 9.77 -10.36 -2.19
N ARG A 46 9.51 -10.86 -0.98
CA ARG A 46 9.25 -12.29 -0.76
C ARG A 46 7.94 -12.74 -1.43
N ILE A 47 6.88 -11.95 -1.30
CA ILE A 47 5.58 -12.20 -1.93
C ILE A 47 5.71 -12.18 -3.46
N GLU A 48 6.46 -11.24 -4.01
CA GLU A 48 6.76 -11.20 -5.45
C GLU A 48 7.41 -12.51 -5.93
N GLY A 49 8.38 -13.04 -5.18
CA GLY A 49 8.98 -14.35 -5.46
C GLY A 49 7.98 -15.50 -5.37
N GLN A 50 7.07 -15.48 -4.40
CA GLN A 50 6.00 -16.47 -4.27
C GLN A 50 5.01 -16.43 -5.45
N VAL A 51 4.66 -15.23 -5.92
CA VAL A 51 3.80 -15.06 -7.10
C VAL A 51 4.48 -15.61 -8.36
N ARG A 52 5.77 -15.35 -8.54
CA ARG A 52 6.55 -15.96 -9.63
C ARG A 52 6.59 -17.48 -9.53
N GLY A 53 6.68 -18.02 -8.32
CA GLY A 53 6.58 -19.45 -8.06
C GLY A 53 5.23 -20.03 -8.48
N LEU A 54 4.13 -19.31 -8.24
CA LEU A 54 2.79 -19.70 -8.71
C LEU A 54 2.72 -19.79 -10.23
N SER A 55 3.28 -18.81 -10.95
CA SER A 55 3.33 -18.85 -12.42
C SER A 55 4.04 -20.09 -12.93
N ARG A 56 5.16 -20.48 -12.31
CA ARG A 56 5.88 -21.72 -12.64
C ARG A 56 5.07 -22.97 -12.34
N MET A 57 4.33 -23.00 -11.23
CA MET A 57 3.46 -24.12 -10.90
C MET A 57 2.37 -24.33 -11.95
N VAL A 58 1.82 -23.25 -12.49
CA VAL A 58 0.83 -23.30 -13.58
C VAL A 58 1.49 -23.80 -14.87
N ASP A 59 2.65 -23.28 -15.23
CA ASP A 59 3.39 -23.68 -16.44
C ASP A 59 3.83 -25.15 -16.39
N ASP A 60 4.15 -25.65 -15.20
CA ASP A 60 4.61 -27.02 -14.95
C ASP A 60 3.45 -28.02 -14.71
N ASP A 61 2.21 -27.60 -14.93
CA ASP A 61 1.01 -28.41 -14.72
C ASP A 61 0.94 -29.09 -13.33
N ARG A 62 1.33 -28.33 -12.29
CA ARG A 62 1.26 -28.82 -10.91
C ARG A 62 -0.19 -29.08 -10.51
N TYR A 63 -0.35 -29.95 -9.52
CA TYR A 63 -1.67 -30.30 -9.01
C TYR A 63 -2.46 -29.06 -8.56
N CYS A 64 -3.71 -28.95 -9.03
CA CYS A 64 -4.53 -27.74 -8.83
C CYS A 64 -4.70 -27.35 -7.37
N ILE A 65 -4.86 -28.31 -6.47
CA ILE A 65 -5.04 -28.04 -5.03
C ILE A 65 -3.76 -27.46 -4.42
N ASP A 66 -2.59 -27.89 -4.87
CA ASP A 66 -1.33 -27.32 -4.42
C ASP A 66 -1.22 -25.84 -4.84
N ILE A 67 -1.64 -25.51 -6.06
CA ILE A 67 -1.65 -24.14 -6.57
C ILE A 67 -2.61 -23.26 -5.73
N VAL A 68 -3.83 -23.74 -5.47
CA VAL A 68 -4.81 -23.03 -4.63
C VAL A 68 -4.29 -22.82 -3.21
N THR A 69 -3.61 -23.82 -2.65
CA THR A 69 -3.00 -23.72 -1.31
C THR A 69 -1.91 -22.65 -1.29
N GLN A 70 -1.07 -22.57 -2.31
CA GLN A 70 -0.06 -21.53 -2.44
C GLN A 70 -0.67 -20.12 -2.62
N ILE A 71 -1.75 -20.01 -3.37
CA ILE A 71 -2.51 -18.74 -3.50
C ILE A 71 -3.02 -18.29 -2.15
N SER A 72 -3.57 -19.21 -1.35
CA SER A 72 -4.03 -18.89 0.01
C SER A 72 -2.90 -18.38 0.91
N ALA A 73 -1.71 -18.98 0.79
CA ALA A 73 -0.53 -18.50 1.53
C ALA A 73 -0.10 -17.09 1.11
N VAL A 74 -0.11 -16.79 -0.18
CA VAL A 74 0.21 -15.45 -0.71
C VAL A 74 -0.82 -14.42 -0.25
N ARG A 75 -2.10 -14.76 -0.27
CA ARG A 75 -3.17 -13.89 0.25
C ARG A 75 -2.99 -13.60 1.73
N ALA A 76 -2.64 -14.59 2.54
CA ALA A 76 -2.37 -14.39 3.97
C ALA A 76 -1.15 -13.48 4.19
N ALA A 77 -0.11 -13.63 3.39
CA ALA A 77 1.08 -12.76 3.46
C ALA A 77 0.75 -11.31 3.09
N LEU A 78 -0.05 -11.08 2.05
CA LEU A 78 -0.54 -9.75 1.66
C LEU A 78 -1.42 -9.12 2.74
N ARG A 79 -2.28 -9.91 3.38
CA ARG A 79 -3.12 -9.43 4.49
C ARG A 79 -2.27 -8.90 5.65
N ARG A 80 -1.17 -9.56 5.99
CA ARG A 80 -0.24 -9.08 7.02
C ARG A 80 0.43 -7.75 6.64
N VAL A 81 0.77 -7.57 5.37
CA VAL A 81 1.29 -6.29 4.85
C VAL A 81 0.23 -5.19 5.00
N GLU A 82 -1.00 -5.48 4.62
CA GLU A 82 -2.15 -4.56 4.75
C GLU A 82 -2.37 -4.15 6.21
N GLU A 83 -2.39 -5.10 7.13
CA GLU A 83 -2.54 -4.85 8.58
C GLU A 83 -1.43 -3.97 9.13
N GLU A 84 -0.18 -4.19 8.72
CA GLU A 84 0.96 -3.40 9.15
C GLU A 84 0.87 -1.95 8.64
N ILE A 85 0.46 -1.76 7.40
CA ILE A 85 0.22 -0.42 6.82
C ILE A 85 -0.91 0.30 7.55
N LEU A 86 -2.03 -0.38 7.79
CA LEU A 86 -3.17 0.20 8.51
C LEU A 86 -2.79 0.59 9.95
N ARG A 87 -2.03 -0.25 10.62
CA ARG A 87 -1.55 0.05 11.99
C ARG A 87 -0.65 1.27 12.01
N ASP A 88 0.26 1.41 11.06
CA ASP A 88 1.11 2.58 10.93
C ASP A 88 0.29 3.85 10.61
N HIS A 89 -0.71 3.73 9.75
CA HIS A 89 -1.62 4.83 9.42
C HIS A 89 -2.38 5.31 10.65
N VAL A 90 -2.95 4.39 11.45
CA VAL A 90 -3.66 4.75 12.68
C VAL A 90 -2.71 5.40 13.69
N GLY A 91 -1.54 4.83 13.90
CA GLY A 91 -0.55 5.35 14.87
C GLY A 91 0.09 6.68 14.47
N HIS A 92 0.06 7.06 13.22
CA HIS A 92 0.70 8.29 12.71
C HIS A 92 -0.29 9.34 12.27
N CYS A 93 -1.16 9.01 11.33
CA CYS A 93 -2.05 10.00 10.71
C CYS A 93 -3.22 10.34 11.63
N VAL A 94 -3.80 9.35 12.29
CA VAL A 94 -4.93 9.55 13.20
C VAL A 94 -4.49 10.22 14.49
N GLU A 95 -3.38 9.80 15.09
CA GLU A 95 -2.82 10.45 16.28
C GLU A 95 -2.42 11.91 15.99
N HIS A 96 -1.84 12.17 14.82
CA HIS A 96 -1.50 13.53 14.41
C HIS A 96 -2.76 14.41 14.28
N ALA A 97 -3.82 13.90 13.66
CA ALA A 97 -5.10 14.60 13.55
C ALA A 97 -5.74 14.88 14.92
N ILE A 98 -5.65 13.94 15.87
CA ILE A 98 -6.11 14.12 17.24
C ILE A 98 -5.28 15.20 17.96
N ALA A 99 -3.96 15.14 17.86
CA ALA A 99 -3.05 16.09 18.49
C ALA A 99 -3.19 17.52 17.94
N SER A 100 -3.55 17.68 16.67
CA SER A 100 -3.76 18.98 16.03
C SER A 100 -4.99 19.74 16.56
N GLY A 101 -5.96 19.02 17.16
CA GLY A 101 -7.21 19.59 17.63
C GLY A 101 -8.19 19.97 16.51
N ASP A 102 -7.86 19.72 15.26
CA ASP A 102 -8.73 19.97 14.11
C ASP A 102 -9.79 18.86 13.98
N LYS A 103 -11.01 19.18 14.37
CA LYS A 103 -12.14 18.21 14.33
C LYS A 103 -12.52 17.81 12.90
N ALA A 104 -12.33 18.67 11.92
CA ALA A 104 -12.61 18.35 10.52
C ALA A 104 -11.61 17.32 10.00
N ASP A 105 -10.34 17.47 10.29
CA ASP A 105 -9.28 16.53 9.94
C ASP A 105 -9.48 15.18 10.65
N GLN A 106 -9.82 15.19 11.94
CA GLN A 106 -10.15 13.99 12.70
C GLN A 106 -11.29 13.18 12.06
N ARG A 107 -12.38 13.86 11.70
CA ARG A 107 -13.53 13.22 11.02
C ARG A 107 -13.15 12.65 9.67
N ALA A 108 -12.35 13.37 8.90
CA ALA A 108 -11.87 12.93 7.59
C ALA A 108 -11.03 11.65 7.72
N LYS A 109 -10.10 11.59 8.67
CA LYS A 109 -9.26 10.41 8.91
C LYS A 109 -10.04 9.20 9.42
N ILE A 110 -11.03 9.41 10.26
CA ILE A 110 -11.92 8.34 10.73
C ILE A 110 -12.79 7.82 9.58
N ALA A 111 -13.36 8.69 8.76
CA ALA A 111 -14.15 8.29 7.60
C ALA A 111 -13.33 7.48 6.59
N GLU A 112 -12.11 7.90 6.32
CA GLU A 112 -11.13 7.21 5.48
C GLU A 112 -10.85 5.79 5.99
N LEU A 113 -10.59 5.65 7.28
CA LEU A 113 -10.36 4.37 7.94
C LEU A 113 -11.59 3.45 7.87
N MET A 114 -12.78 3.98 8.14
CA MET A 114 -14.03 3.22 8.07
C MET A 114 -14.31 2.70 6.66
N ASP A 115 -14.04 3.51 5.64
CA ASP A 115 -14.19 3.11 4.24
C ASP A 115 -13.24 1.97 3.85
N VAL A 116 -11.99 2.03 4.28
CA VAL A 116 -11.00 0.96 4.05
C VAL A 116 -11.42 -0.34 4.74
N ILE A 117 -11.83 -0.27 6.00
CA ILE A 117 -12.31 -1.45 6.75
C ILE A 117 -13.53 -2.07 6.07
N SER A 118 -14.49 -1.26 5.64
CA SER A 118 -15.68 -1.71 4.93
C SER A 118 -15.35 -2.46 3.64
N ARG A 119 -14.34 -2.01 2.91
CA ARG A 119 -13.87 -2.69 1.69
C ARG A 119 -13.14 -3.99 1.98
N ALA A 120 -12.36 -4.04 3.04
CA ALA A 120 -11.59 -5.23 3.43
C ALA A 120 -12.48 -6.40 3.88
N GLN A 121 -13.72 -6.11 4.32
CA GLN A 121 -14.69 -7.12 4.76
C GLN A 121 -15.51 -7.74 3.61
N ARG A 122 -15.41 -7.21 2.41
CA ARG A 122 -16.05 -7.75 1.20
C ARG A 122 -15.17 -8.77 0.51
#